data_7006bce67a3ccc1136453f24abbcf1ef
#
_entry.id   7006bce67a3ccc1136453f24abbcf1ef
#
_cell.length_a   1.000
_cell.length_b   1.000
_cell.length_c   1.000
_cell.angle_alpha   90.00
_cell.angle_beta   90.00
_cell.angle_gamma   90.00
#
_symmetry.space_group_name_H-M   'P 1'
#
loop_
_entity.id
_entity.type
_entity.pdbx_description
1 polymer ?
#
loop_
_entity_poly.entity_id
_entity_poly.type
_entity_poly.pdbx_seq_one_letter_code
_entity_poly.pdbx_strand_id
1 'polypeptide(L)'
;MIDLTPAEYKIAMVKDKEDTVLSRSDALCLRGYGNWDYEDAVKVYSKQHLNKPYNCDVVDSFDNIEYTIEHEIPVCTERQAFSDLLADPKDELQTLLEALGDYYYSHNKSFDSLNFNLEQRSLLSKYENDAIHYWDY
;
A
#
# COMPACT_ATOMS: atom_id res chain seq x y z
N MET A 1 -2.45 -22.16 -20.29
CA MET A 1 -2.57 -20.82 -19.66
C MET A 1 -1.94 -20.87 -18.28
N ILE A 2 -1.06 -19.95 -17.98
CA ILE A 2 -0.44 -19.87 -16.65
C ILE A 2 -1.18 -18.82 -15.84
N ASP A 3 -1.77 -19.23 -14.74
CA ASP A 3 -2.43 -18.29 -13.83
C ASP A 3 -1.37 -17.58 -12.98
N LEU A 4 -1.38 -16.26 -13.04
CA LEU A 4 -0.48 -15.47 -12.21
C LEU A 4 -1.06 -15.33 -10.80
N THR A 5 -0.18 -15.38 -9.80
CA THR A 5 -0.56 -14.97 -8.46
C THR A 5 -0.88 -13.47 -8.45
N PRO A 6 -1.62 -12.96 -7.46
CA PRO A 6 -1.85 -11.51 -7.35
C PRO A 6 -0.55 -10.71 -7.37
N ALA A 7 0.48 -11.16 -6.65
CA ALA A 7 1.77 -10.48 -6.63
C ALA A 7 2.40 -10.44 -8.03
N GLU A 8 2.44 -11.58 -8.71
CA GLU A 8 3.01 -11.67 -10.06
C GLU A 8 2.28 -10.77 -11.04
N TYR A 9 0.94 -10.73 -10.94
CA TYR A 9 0.11 -9.88 -11.79
C TYR A 9 0.44 -8.39 -11.58
N LYS A 10 0.48 -7.94 -10.31
CA LYS A 10 0.77 -6.54 -10.00
C LYS A 10 2.17 -6.13 -10.45
N ILE A 11 3.15 -6.99 -10.23
CA ILE A 11 4.54 -6.76 -10.68
C ILE A 11 4.58 -6.58 -12.20
N ALA A 12 3.94 -7.50 -12.94
CA ALA A 12 3.91 -7.45 -14.40
C ALA A 12 3.26 -6.17 -14.92
N MET A 13 2.17 -5.75 -14.29
CA MET A 13 1.44 -4.54 -14.69
C MET A 13 2.26 -3.27 -14.46
N VAL A 14 3.03 -3.20 -13.37
CA VAL A 14 3.92 -2.06 -13.13
C VAL A 14 5.08 -2.06 -14.12
N LYS A 15 5.66 -3.23 -14.41
CA LYS A 15 6.73 -3.34 -15.43
C LYS A 15 6.27 -2.90 -16.81
N ASP A 16 4.99 -3.10 -17.14
CA ASP A 16 4.43 -2.76 -18.44
C ASP A 16 4.23 -1.25 -18.65
N LYS A 17 4.30 -0.46 -17.58
CA LYS A 17 4.09 0.98 -17.65
C LYS A 17 5.27 1.73 -17.06
N GLU A 18 5.89 2.58 -17.87
CA GLU A 18 6.92 3.50 -17.39
C GLU A 18 6.32 4.54 -16.45
N ASP A 19 7.16 5.09 -15.58
CA ASP A 19 6.79 6.17 -14.67
C ASP A 19 5.59 5.82 -13.78
N THR A 20 5.60 4.60 -13.21
CA THR A 20 4.62 4.18 -12.21
C THR A 20 5.34 3.67 -10.96
N VAL A 21 4.70 3.85 -9.79
CA VAL A 21 5.16 3.33 -8.51
C VAL A 21 3.99 2.60 -7.87
N LEU A 22 4.16 1.31 -7.56
CA LEU A 22 3.11 0.54 -6.88
C LEU A 22 2.82 1.18 -5.52
N SER A 23 1.53 1.39 -5.19
CA SER A 23 1.13 2.21 -4.05
C SER A 23 0.04 1.56 -3.20
N ARG A 24 -0.29 2.21 -2.11
CA ARG A 24 -1.44 1.90 -1.24
C ARG A 24 -1.46 0.43 -0.81
N SER A 25 -2.63 -0.20 -0.83
CA SER A 25 -2.76 -1.59 -0.37
C SER A 25 -1.92 -2.57 -1.20
N ASP A 26 -1.76 -2.33 -2.50
CA ASP A 26 -0.95 -3.20 -3.35
C ASP A 26 0.53 -3.18 -2.94
N ALA A 27 1.05 -2.00 -2.58
CA ALA A 27 2.42 -1.89 -2.07
C ALA A 27 2.57 -2.65 -0.74
N LEU A 28 1.61 -2.53 0.15
CA LEU A 28 1.65 -3.24 1.44
C LEU A 28 1.55 -4.75 1.27
N CYS A 29 0.65 -5.22 0.41
CA CYS A 29 0.49 -6.65 0.15
C CYS A 29 1.76 -7.25 -0.46
N LEU A 30 2.40 -6.54 -1.39
CA LEU A 30 3.66 -7.02 -1.98
C LEU A 30 4.77 -7.13 -0.92
N ARG A 31 4.75 -6.27 0.10
CA ARG A 31 5.70 -6.31 1.20
C ARG A 31 5.31 -7.30 2.30
N GLY A 32 4.16 -7.98 2.17
CA GLY A 32 3.74 -9.03 3.08
C GLY A 32 2.74 -8.60 4.15
N TYR A 33 2.10 -7.44 4.00
CA TYR A 33 1.12 -6.94 4.97
C TYR A 33 -0.28 -6.89 4.37
N GLY A 34 -1.24 -7.48 5.06
CA GLY A 34 -2.62 -7.55 4.62
C GLY A 34 -2.85 -8.68 3.63
N ASN A 35 -4.05 -8.71 3.10
CA ASN A 35 -4.46 -9.72 2.13
C ASN A 35 -4.75 -9.06 0.79
N TRP A 36 -4.36 -9.72 -0.30
CA TRP A 36 -4.70 -9.28 -1.64
C TRP A 36 -6.22 -9.28 -1.80
N ASP A 37 -6.75 -8.19 -2.38
CA ASP A 37 -8.16 -8.20 -2.77
C ASP A 37 -8.33 -8.99 -4.08
N TYR A 38 -9.59 -9.26 -4.44
CA TYR A 38 -9.92 -10.01 -5.65
C TYR A 38 -10.12 -9.08 -6.86
N GLU A 39 -9.85 -7.78 -6.70
CA GLU A 39 -9.98 -6.84 -7.79
C GLU A 39 -8.73 -6.84 -8.67
N ASP A 40 -8.94 -6.65 -9.96
CA ASP A 40 -7.83 -6.56 -10.92
C ASP A 40 -7.18 -5.17 -10.93
N ALA A 41 -7.70 -4.23 -10.13
CA ALA A 41 -7.15 -2.87 -10.07
C ALA A 41 -5.72 -2.88 -9.57
N VAL A 42 -4.86 -2.11 -10.25
CA VAL A 42 -3.46 -1.95 -9.89
C VAL A 42 -3.26 -0.53 -9.38
N LYS A 43 -2.97 -0.40 -8.09
CA LYS A 43 -2.87 0.92 -7.43
C LYS A 43 -1.46 1.44 -7.59
N VAL A 44 -1.33 2.58 -8.25
CA VAL A 44 -0.03 3.18 -8.57
C VAL A 44 -0.06 4.70 -8.43
N TYR A 45 1.11 5.29 -8.17
CA TYR A 45 1.38 6.67 -8.53
C TYR A 45 1.84 6.70 -9.98
N SER A 46 1.39 7.69 -10.74
CA SER A 46 1.74 7.83 -12.15
C SER A 46 1.89 9.31 -12.51
N LYS A 47 2.76 9.60 -13.48
CA LYS A 47 2.92 10.97 -13.98
C LYS A 47 1.84 11.34 -15.00
N GLN A 48 1.04 10.38 -15.44
CA GLN A 48 -0.08 10.61 -16.36
C GLN A 48 -1.25 9.72 -16.00
N HIS A 49 -2.44 10.12 -16.42
CA HIS A 49 -3.63 9.30 -16.22
C HIS A 49 -3.52 7.98 -16.99
N LEU A 50 -3.82 6.88 -16.32
CA LEU A 50 -3.85 5.55 -16.92
C LEU A 50 -5.27 5.00 -16.86
N ASN A 51 -5.66 4.27 -17.88
CA ASN A 51 -6.97 3.61 -17.94
C ASN A 51 -6.98 2.33 -17.11
N LYS A 52 -8.19 1.79 -16.86
CA LYS A 52 -8.34 0.50 -16.19
C LYS A 52 -7.46 -0.56 -16.87
N PRO A 53 -6.87 -1.49 -16.11
CA PRO A 53 -7.13 -1.75 -14.70
C PRO A 53 -6.35 -0.87 -13.72
N TYR A 54 -5.59 0.12 -14.18
CA TYR A 54 -4.82 0.98 -13.29
C TYR A 54 -5.74 1.92 -12.52
N ASN A 55 -5.52 2.00 -11.22
CA ASN A 55 -6.13 2.97 -10.33
C ASN A 55 -5.00 3.89 -9.89
N CYS A 56 -4.86 5.04 -10.56
CA CYS A 56 -3.68 5.87 -10.39
C CYS A 56 -3.97 7.16 -9.63
N ASP A 57 -3.00 7.54 -8.80
CA ASP A 57 -2.89 8.88 -8.24
C ASP A 57 -1.86 9.63 -9.11
N VAL A 58 -2.33 10.65 -9.82
CA VAL A 58 -1.48 11.38 -10.77
C VAL A 58 -0.67 12.44 -10.04
N VAL A 59 0.64 12.43 -10.26
CA VAL A 59 1.58 13.39 -9.66
C VAL A 59 2.52 13.94 -10.73
N ASP A 60 3.05 15.13 -10.48
CA ASP A 60 4.00 15.74 -11.42
C ASP A 60 5.38 15.10 -11.36
N SER A 61 5.79 14.64 -10.18
CA SER A 61 7.06 13.97 -9.99
C SER A 61 6.96 13.00 -8.81
N PHE A 62 7.93 12.07 -8.70
CA PHE A 62 8.03 11.15 -7.57
C PHE A 62 8.97 11.64 -6.47
N ASP A 63 9.42 12.89 -6.53
CA ASP A 63 10.39 13.43 -5.56
C ASP A 63 9.92 13.38 -4.12
N ASN A 64 8.61 13.50 -3.91
CA ASN A 64 8.00 13.45 -2.57
C ASN A 64 7.35 12.10 -2.26
N ILE A 65 7.57 11.10 -3.10
CA ILE A 65 7.04 9.75 -2.89
C ILE A 65 8.18 8.87 -2.39
N GLU A 66 7.99 8.28 -1.20
CA GLU A 66 8.98 7.38 -0.63
C GLU A 66 8.76 5.97 -1.18
N TYR A 67 9.74 5.46 -1.91
CA TYR A 67 9.67 4.12 -2.48
C TYR A 67 11.04 3.47 -2.54
N THR A 68 11.05 2.15 -2.66
CA THR A 68 12.25 1.36 -2.91
C THR A 68 11.99 0.42 -4.08
N ILE A 69 13.05 -0.15 -4.63
CA ILE A 69 12.91 -1.13 -5.71
C ILE A 69 12.77 -2.52 -5.09
N GLU A 70 11.64 -3.16 -5.37
CA GLU A 70 11.34 -4.51 -4.91
C GLU A 70 10.85 -5.32 -6.12
N HIS A 71 11.34 -6.54 -6.28
CA HIS A 71 10.99 -7.38 -7.44
C HIS A 71 11.18 -6.64 -8.77
N GLU A 72 12.23 -5.80 -8.85
CA GLU A 72 12.61 -5.03 -10.03
C GLU A 72 11.63 -3.90 -10.41
N ILE A 73 10.72 -3.52 -9.50
CA ILE A 73 9.78 -2.42 -9.72
C ILE A 73 9.82 -1.43 -8.56
N PRO A 74 9.44 -0.15 -8.80
CA PRO A 74 9.29 0.82 -7.72
C PRO A 74 8.05 0.50 -6.90
N VAL A 75 8.20 0.42 -5.58
CA VAL A 75 7.12 0.10 -4.63
C VAL A 75 7.19 1.08 -3.47
N CYS A 76 6.08 1.74 -3.15
CA CYS A 76 6.00 2.61 -1.98
C CYS A 76 6.45 1.86 -0.73
N THR A 77 7.17 2.56 0.15
CA THR A 77 7.54 2.00 1.46
C THR A 77 6.30 1.81 2.32
N GLU A 78 6.44 1.04 3.40
CA GLU A 78 5.35 0.87 4.38
C GLU A 78 4.89 2.24 4.88
N ARG A 79 5.82 3.12 5.24
CA ARG A 79 5.48 4.46 5.73
C ARG A 79 4.67 5.24 4.71
N GLN A 80 5.09 5.25 3.44
CA GLN A 80 4.37 5.97 2.38
C GLN A 80 2.98 5.37 2.17
N ALA A 81 2.88 4.06 2.02
CA ALA A 81 1.62 3.39 1.72
C ALA A 81 0.63 3.52 2.88
N PHE A 82 1.07 3.31 4.12
CA PHE A 82 0.21 3.51 5.28
C PHE A 82 -0.22 4.96 5.43
N SER A 83 0.70 5.90 5.21
CA SER A 83 0.36 7.33 5.28
C SER A 83 -0.72 7.70 4.27
N ASP A 84 -0.62 7.22 3.04
CA ASP A 84 -1.61 7.49 2.01
C ASP A 84 -2.99 6.93 2.37
N LEU A 85 -3.03 5.69 2.87
CA LEU A 85 -4.28 5.04 3.27
C LEU A 85 -4.89 5.70 4.50
N LEU A 86 -4.08 6.10 5.47
CA LEU A 86 -4.55 6.78 6.67
C LEU A 86 -5.15 8.15 6.33
N ALA A 87 -4.56 8.86 5.37
CA ALA A 87 -5.06 10.17 4.94
C ALA A 87 -6.39 10.04 4.19
N ASP A 88 -6.54 9.01 3.36
CA ASP A 88 -7.75 8.79 2.57
C ASP A 88 -7.87 7.30 2.21
N PRO A 89 -8.54 6.50 3.05
CA PRO A 89 -8.66 5.05 2.79
C PRO A 89 -9.48 4.71 1.54
N LYS A 90 -10.36 5.61 1.09
CA LYS A 90 -11.30 5.33 0.00
C LYS A 90 -12.08 4.03 0.30
N ASP A 91 -12.01 3.06 -0.61
CA ASP A 91 -12.65 1.75 -0.45
C ASP A 91 -11.70 0.68 0.10
N GLU A 92 -10.54 1.09 0.62
CA GLU A 92 -9.51 0.17 1.10
C GLU A 92 -9.40 0.10 2.64
N LEU A 93 -10.45 0.52 3.35
CA LEU A 93 -10.40 0.56 4.83
C LEU A 93 -10.14 -0.81 5.44
N GLN A 94 -10.80 -1.84 4.95
CA GLN A 94 -10.61 -3.20 5.45
C GLN A 94 -9.15 -3.65 5.26
N THR A 95 -8.61 -3.44 4.07
CA THR A 95 -7.22 -3.81 3.78
C THR A 95 -6.24 -3.01 4.65
N LEU A 96 -6.53 -1.73 4.89
CA LEU A 96 -5.73 -0.91 5.80
C LEU A 96 -5.69 -1.50 7.20
N LEU A 97 -6.85 -1.87 7.76
CA LEU A 97 -6.92 -2.44 9.10
C LEU A 97 -6.20 -3.77 9.20
N GLU A 98 -6.36 -4.63 8.19
CA GLU A 98 -5.65 -5.91 8.12
C GLU A 98 -4.13 -5.70 8.10
N ALA A 99 -3.66 -4.80 7.23
CA ALA A 99 -2.23 -4.54 7.08
C ALA A 99 -1.63 -3.89 8.32
N LEU A 100 -2.34 -2.96 8.95
CA LEU A 100 -1.89 -2.35 10.21
C LEU A 100 -1.78 -3.39 11.32
N GLY A 101 -2.76 -4.29 11.42
CA GLY A 101 -2.73 -5.38 12.39
C GLY A 101 -1.53 -6.30 12.16
N ASP A 102 -1.30 -6.71 10.91
CA ASP A 102 -0.15 -7.54 10.55
C ASP A 102 1.17 -6.85 10.90
N TYR A 103 1.28 -5.57 10.60
CA TYR A 103 2.48 -4.79 10.91
C TYR A 103 2.72 -4.74 12.42
N TYR A 104 1.68 -4.41 13.20
CA TYR A 104 1.76 -4.31 14.65
C TYR A 104 2.28 -5.59 15.27
N TYR A 105 1.66 -6.73 14.93
CA TYR A 105 2.03 -8.01 15.53
C TYR A 105 3.36 -8.55 15.03
N SER A 106 3.80 -8.17 13.84
CA SER A 106 5.11 -8.58 13.32
C SER A 106 6.25 -7.67 13.79
N HIS A 107 5.94 -6.54 14.43
CA HIS A 107 6.91 -5.56 14.91
C HIS A 107 6.84 -5.38 16.44
N ASN A 108 6.71 -6.47 17.17
CA ASN A 108 6.71 -6.49 18.64
C ASN A 108 5.58 -5.64 19.24
N LYS A 109 4.40 -5.66 18.64
CA LYS A 109 3.23 -4.90 19.08
C LYS A 109 3.53 -3.40 19.12
N SER A 110 4.10 -2.89 18.03
CA SER A 110 4.48 -1.48 17.94
C SER A 110 4.37 -0.98 16.50
N PHE A 111 4.08 0.31 16.35
CA PHE A 111 4.14 1.03 15.09
C PHE A 111 5.35 1.96 15.00
N ASP A 112 6.24 1.93 16.00
CA ASP A 112 7.33 2.90 16.13
C ASP A 112 8.30 2.87 14.94
N SER A 113 8.53 1.70 14.34
CA SER A 113 9.45 1.57 13.22
C SER A 113 8.97 2.25 11.94
N LEU A 114 7.69 2.65 11.87
CA LEU A 114 7.19 3.45 10.75
C LEU A 114 7.75 4.88 10.77
N ASN A 115 8.24 5.35 11.93
CA ASN A 115 8.82 6.69 12.08
C ASN A 115 7.87 7.81 11.61
N PHE A 116 6.61 7.69 11.97
CA PHE A 116 5.58 8.67 11.62
C PHE A 116 5.84 10.01 12.31
N ASN A 117 5.58 11.11 11.60
CA ASN A 117 5.54 12.44 12.19
C ASN A 117 4.24 12.63 13.01
N LEU A 118 4.08 13.80 13.62
CA LEU A 118 2.90 14.07 14.47
C LEU A 118 1.59 13.99 13.72
N GLU A 119 1.54 14.49 12.48
CA GLU A 119 0.34 14.43 11.65
C GLU A 119 -0.03 12.99 11.32
N GLN A 120 0.95 12.20 10.91
CA GLN A 120 0.73 10.78 10.59
C GLN A 120 0.30 9.98 11.82
N ARG A 121 0.88 10.27 13.00
CA ARG A 121 0.46 9.64 14.27
C ARG A 121 -0.97 9.99 14.63
N SER A 122 -1.37 11.23 14.38
CA SER A 122 -2.74 11.67 14.63
C SER A 122 -3.72 10.89 13.75
N LEU A 123 -3.40 10.69 12.49
CA LEU A 123 -4.21 9.90 11.59
C LEU A 123 -4.26 8.43 12.03
N LEU A 124 -3.12 7.86 12.40
CA LEU A 124 -3.05 6.48 12.89
C LEU A 124 -3.94 6.26 14.10
N SER A 125 -3.97 7.22 15.02
CA SER A 125 -4.74 7.09 16.27
C SER A 125 -6.23 6.86 16.03
N LYS A 126 -6.75 7.26 14.88
CA LYS A 126 -8.16 7.05 14.51
C LYS A 126 -8.49 5.59 14.22
N TYR A 127 -7.51 4.81 13.78
CA TYR A 127 -7.70 3.44 13.33
C TYR A 127 -6.96 2.41 14.17
N GLU A 128 -6.04 2.86 15.03
CA GLU A 128 -5.12 1.99 15.76
C GLU A 128 -5.84 0.91 16.56
N ASN A 129 -6.86 1.29 17.32
CA ASN A 129 -7.58 0.33 18.14
C ASN A 129 -8.28 -0.73 17.29
N ASP A 130 -8.95 -0.32 16.22
CA ASP A 130 -9.63 -1.24 15.32
C ASP A 130 -8.64 -2.18 14.61
N ALA A 131 -7.47 -1.67 14.25
CA ALA A 131 -6.42 -2.46 13.61
C ALA A 131 -5.85 -3.52 14.56
N ILE A 132 -5.55 -3.12 15.80
CA ILE A 132 -4.98 -4.02 16.82
C ILE A 132 -5.94 -5.17 17.12
N HIS A 133 -7.23 -4.91 17.13
CA HIS A 133 -8.26 -5.90 17.45
C HIS A 133 -8.89 -6.53 16.22
N TYR A 134 -8.41 -6.22 15.03
CA TYR A 134 -8.99 -6.72 13.79
C TYR A 134 -9.04 -8.25 13.72
N TRP A 135 -7.98 -8.90 14.17
CA TRP A 135 -7.84 -10.36 14.10
C TRP A 135 -8.41 -11.09 15.32
N ASP A 136 -9.07 -10.38 16.23
CA ASP A 136 -9.65 -10.96 17.44
C ASP A 136 -11.00 -11.63 17.20
N TYR A 137 -11.48 -11.65 15.99
CA TYR A 137 -12.79 -12.21 15.63
C TYR A 137 -12.69 -13.60 15.03
#